data_c84bdb14dd6394d033d1004b0a2f12d0
#
_entry.id   c84bdb14dd6394d033d1004b0a2f12d0
#
_cell.length_a   1.000
_cell.length_b   1.000
_cell.length_c   1.000
_cell.angle_alpha   90.00
_cell.angle_beta   90.00
_cell.angle_gamma   90.00
#
_symmetry.space_group_name_H-M   'P 1'
#
loop_
_entity.id
_entity.type
_entity.pdbx_description
1 polymer ?
#
loop_
_entity_poly.entity_id
_entity_poly.type
_entity_poly.pdbx_seq_one_letter_code
_entity_poly.pdbx_strand_id
1 'polypeptide(L)'
;MKEYTDDDLDRIREIIKENDADEARAELATLHPADIAELYKSLDIDEAEYLYGLLDPDTAADVLMELDEDDRLRLLEHMPSLEIARSIEHLDTDDAVDLIQQLDEEERDEVLSQIDDVEQAGDIIDLLKYDEDTAGGLMGTEMIVVNENWSMPECIKQMRMQAEDMDEIYNVYVVDDDDKLKGVLPLKKLITHPSVSKIKHVMETDPTCVKADMPIDEVALDFEKYDLVAMPVVDSIGRLLGQITVDDVMDEVRESSERDYQLASGISSDVDADDSVFAQVKARIPWLLIGIVSGILGSLILGTFESKLQAVTALALFIPLIGGTGGNVGVQASAIVVQSLANGTLEIKEATRQIGKEIFIGLLNASIISVLFLCYNLIVMPEELAVTLSVAMSLFVVVMFASVIGTMIPLTLEKLHINPALATGPFIQITADLVGLIIYVWISTMFLGMFGVTI
;
A
#
# COMPACT_ATOMS: atom_id res chain seq x y z
N MET A 1 -3.07 -14.67 -19.09
CA MET A 1 -4.27 -15.02 -18.31
C MET A 1 -5.35 -15.44 -19.28
N LYS A 2 -5.96 -16.60 -19.08
CA LYS A 2 -7.12 -17.06 -19.85
C LYS A 2 -8.32 -16.45 -19.13
N GLU A 3 -8.95 -15.42 -19.71
CA GLU A 3 -10.26 -14.95 -19.20
C GLU A 3 -11.24 -16.12 -19.27
N TYR A 4 -11.80 -16.52 -18.15
CA TYR A 4 -12.87 -17.50 -18.10
C TYR A 4 -14.12 -16.88 -18.71
N THR A 5 -14.68 -17.60 -19.68
CA THR A 5 -15.95 -17.20 -20.29
C THR A 5 -17.11 -17.74 -19.46
N ASP A 6 -18.28 -17.11 -19.56
CA ASP A 6 -19.51 -17.64 -18.96
C ASP A 6 -19.75 -19.13 -19.31
N ASP A 7 -19.31 -19.56 -20.49
CA ASP A 7 -19.41 -20.95 -20.95
C ASP A 7 -18.47 -21.88 -20.14
N ASP A 8 -17.29 -21.43 -19.72
CA ASP A 8 -16.35 -22.21 -18.89
C ASP A 8 -16.92 -22.35 -17.47
N LEU A 9 -17.47 -21.30 -16.89
CA LEU A 9 -18.13 -21.31 -15.58
C LEU A 9 -19.37 -22.21 -15.55
N ASP A 10 -20.23 -22.08 -16.57
CA ASP A 10 -21.43 -22.94 -16.70
C ASP A 10 -21.05 -24.42 -16.81
N ARG A 11 -19.93 -24.73 -17.49
CA ARG A 11 -19.43 -26.08 -17.59
C ARG A 11 -18.96 -26.63 -16.22
N ILE A 12 -18.24 -25.84 -15.45
CA ILE A 12 -17.79 -26.25 -14.09
C ILE A 12 -19.00 -26.46 -13.19
N ARG A 13 -19.99 -25.58 -13.23
CA ARG A 13 -21.24 -25.74 -12.48
C ARG A 13 -22.03 -26.99 -12.91
N GLU A 14 -21.99 -27.37 -14.19
CA GLU A 14 -22.57 -28.64 -14.64
C GLU A 14 -21.83 -29.84 -14.02
N ILE A 15 -20.49 -29.82 -14.01
CA ILE A 15 -19.66 -30.86 -13.40
C ILE A 15 -19.96 -30.98 -11.89
N ILE A 16 -20.08 -29.87 -11.18
CA ILE A 16 -20.47 -29.83 -9.76
C ILE A 16 -21.84 -30.49 -9.56
N LYS A 17 -22.83 -30.12 -10.38
CA LYS A 17 -24.21 -30.65 -10.30
C LYS A 17 -24.29 -32.14 -10.61
N GLU A 18 -23.45 -32.63 -11.54
CA GLU A 18 -23.37 -34.04 -11.88
C GLU A 18 -22.59 -34.85 -10.86
N ASN A 19 -21.91 -34.18 -9.90
CA ASN A 19 -21.08 -34.75 -8.85
C ASN A 19 -19.98 -35.67 -9.43
N ASP A 20 -19.44 -35.30 -10.62
CA ASP A 20 -18.35 -36.03 -11.28
C ASP A 20 -17.00 -35.49 -10.78
N ALA A 21 -16.56 -36.01 -9.65
CA ALA A 21 -15.31 -35.62 -9.01
C ALA A 21 -14.07 -35.92 -9.89
N ASP A 22 -14.15 -36.95 -10.73
CA ASP A 22 -12.99 -37.36 -11.56
C ASP A 22 -12.81 -36.41 -12.75
N GLU A 23 -13.91 -35.92 -13.36
CA GLU A 23 -13.85 -34.94 -14.44
C GLU A 23 -13.42 -33.55 -13.88
N ALA A 24 -13.96 -33.15 -12.71
CA ALA A 24 -13.57 -31.91 -12.04
C ALA A 24 -12.06 -31.88 -11.72
N ARG A 25 -11.53 -32.93 -11.09
CA ARG A 25 -10.08 -33.04 -10.80
C ARG A 25 -9.23 -32.99 -12.08
N ALA A 26 -9.67 -33.66 -13.15
CA ALA A 26 -8.91 -33.67 -14.40
C ALA A 26 -8.87 -32.28 -15.07
N GLU A 27 -9.89 -31.46 -14.90
CA GLU A 27 -9.95 -30.10 -15.42
C GLU A 27 -9.13 -29.15 -14.56
N LEU A 28 -9.31 -29.17 -13.23
CA LEU A 28 -8.57 -28.37 -12.27
C LEU A 28 -7.05 -28.61 -12.32
N ALA A 29 -6.61 -29.86 -12.44
CA ALA A 29 -5.19 -30.22 -12.54
C ALA A 29 -4.46 -29.62 -13.77
N THR A 30 -5.17 -29.02 -14.71
CA THR A 30 -4.56 -28.36 -15.88
C THR A 30 -4.45 -26.84 -15.71
N LEU A 31 -5.00 -26.28 -14.65
CA LEU A 31 -5.05 -24.87 -14.37
C LEU A 31 -3.94 -24.46 -13.41
N HIS A 32 -3.52 -23.20 -13.51
CA HIS A 32 -2.64 -22.60 -12.53
C HIS A 32 -3.44 -22.23 -11.26
N PRO A 33 -2.86 -22.28 -10.05
CA PRO A 33 -3.56 -21.86 -8.82
C PRO A 33 -4.24 -20.49 -8.94
N ALA A 34 -3.56 -19.48 -9.48
CA ALA A 34 -4.12 -18.16 -9.73
C ALA A 34 -5.37 -18.18 -10.66
N ASP A 35 -5.37 -19.03 -11.70
CA ASP A 35 -6.52 -19.21 -12.59
C ASP A 35 -7.70 -19.88 -11.84
N ILE A 36 -7.40 -20.80 -10.91
CA ILE A 36 -8.42 -21.45 -10.06
C ILE A 36 -9.00 -20.44 -9.08
N ALA A 37 -8.18 -19.59 -8.44
CA ALA A 37 -8.63 -18.54 -7.54
C ALA A 37 -9.58 -17.55 -8.24
N GLU A 38 -9.26 -17.15 -9.49
CA GLU A 38 -10.15 -16.30 -10.29
C GLU A 38 -11.52 -16.95 -10.58
N LEU A 39 -11.55 -18.27 -10.70
CA LEU A 39 -12.76 -19.05 -10.86
C LEU A 39 -13.65 -18.97 -9.59
N TYR A 40 -13.04 -19.03 -8.40
CA TYR A 40 -13.74 -18.96 -7.11
C TYR A 40 -14.58 -17.71 -6.94
N LYS A 41 -14.14 -16.55 -7.44
CA LYS A 41 -14.90 -15.28 -7.39
C LYS A 41 -16.31 -15.39 -7.99
N SER A 42 -16.53 -16.36 -8.87
CA SER A 42 -17.80 -16.55 -9.59
C SER A 42 -18.67 -17.67 -9.02
N LEU A 43 -18.19 -18.39 -8.00
CA LEU A 43 -18.87 -19.54 -7.40
C LEU A 43 -19.58 -19.13 -6.09
N ASP A 44 -20.65 -19.86 -5.75
CA ASP A 44 -21.18 -19.75 -4.40
C ASP A 44 -20.31 -20.57 -3.42
N ILE A 45 -20.51 -20.35 -2.11
CA ILE A 45 -19.66 -20.96 -1.09
C ILE A 45 -19.70 -22.50 -1.12
N ASP A 46 -20.88 -23.10 -1.33
CA ASP A 46 -21.03 -24.55 -1.38
C ASP A 46 -20.29 -25.14 -2.61
N GLU A 47 -20.32 -24.43 -3.75
CA GLU A 47 -19.58 -24.78 -4.97
C GLU A 47 -18.07 -24.62 -4.76
N ALA A 48 -17.64 -23.57 -4.07
CA ALA A 48 -16.24 -23.26 -3.74
C ALA A 48 -15.64 -24.32 -2.80
N GLU A 49 -16.31 -24.66 -1.69
CA GLU A 49 -15.89 -25.72 -0.77
C GLU A 49 -15.75 -27.07 -1.48
N TYR A 50 -16.72 -27.40 -2.32
CA TYR A 50 -16.67 -28.65 -3.07
C TYR A 50 -15.45 -28.73 -3.98
N LEU A 51 -15.16 -27.65 -4.73
CA LEU A 51 -13.97 -27.61 -5.61
C LEU A 51 -12.68 -27.64 -4.81
N TYR A 52 -12.60 -26.90 -3.71
CA TYR A 52 -11.44 -26.92 -2.83
C TYR A 52 -11.12 -28.32 -2.33
N GLY A 53 -12.11 -29.06 -1.86
CA GLY A 53 -11.95 -30.43 -1.41
C GLY A 53 -11.60 -31.46 -2.51
N LEU A 54 -11.60 -31.05 -3.78
CA LEU A 54 -11.15 -31.88 -4.90
C LEU A 54 -9.68 -31.65 -5.30
N LEU A 55 -9.08 -30.52 -4.90
CA LEU A 55 -7.69 -30.19 -5.18
C LEU A 55 -6.75 -31.13 -4.43
N ASP A 56 -5.56 -31.34 -4.97
CA ASP A 56 -4.48 -31.92 -4.18
C ASP A 56 -3.98 -30.91 -3.15
N PRO A 57 -3.35 -31.35 -2.05
CA PRO A 57 -3.02 -30.46 -0.94
C PRO A 57 -2.11 -29.31 -1.31
N ASP A 58 -1.10 -29.48 -2.17
CA ASP A 58 -0.19 -28.41 -2.60
C ASP A 58 -0.95 -27.36 -3.42
N THR A 59 -1.68 -27.79 -4.47
CA THR A 59 -2.51 -26.88 -5.26
C THR A 59 -3.59 -26.18 -4.42
N ALA A 60 -4.16 -26.85 -3.41
CA ALA A 60 -5.16 -26.26 -2.52
C ALA A 60 -4.58 -25.15 -1.66
N ALA A 61 -3.36 -25.33 -1.15
CA ALA A 61 -2.64 -24.33 -0.39
C ALA A 61 -2.32 -23.10 -1.25
N ASP A 62 -1.76 -23.30 -2.45
CA ASP A 62 -1.48 -22.22 -3.39
C ASP A 62 -2.73 -21.44 -3.78
N VAL A 63 -3.85 -22.13 -4.08
CA VAL A 63 -5.13 -21.48 -4.41
C VAL A 63 -5.64 -20.63 -3.25
N LEU A 64 -5.46 -21.10 -2.02
CA LEU A 64 -5.89 -20.34 -0.83
C LEU A 64 -5.14 -19.02 -0.71
N MET A 65 -3.85 -18.97 -1.05
CA MET A 65 -3.06 -17.75 -1.02
C MET A 65 -3.37 -16.81 -2.19
N GLU A 66 -3.73 -17.35 -3.35
CA GLU A 66 -4.12 -16.56 -4.52
C GLU A 66 -5.54 -15.97 -4.44
N LEU A 67 -6.36 -16.38 -3.45
CA LEU A 67 -7.68 -15.78 -3.22
C LEU A 67 -7.53 -14.39 -2.59
N ASP A 68 -8.40 -13.45 -2.99
CA ASP A 68 -8.55 -12.18 -2.28
C ASP A 68 -8.93 -12.41 -0.82
N GLU A 69 -8.55 -11.50 0.07
CA GLU A 69 -8.73 -11.63 1.52
C GLU A 69 -10.19 -11.96 1.92
N ASP A 70 -11.17 -11.29 1.32
CA ASP A 70 -12.59 -11.51 1.60
C ASP A 70 -13.08 -12.91 1.18
N ASP A 71 -12.64 -13.42 0.03
CA ASP A 71 -13.02 -14.75 -0.45
C ASP A 71 -12.27 -15.83 0.32
N ARG A 72 -11.02 -15.59 0.71
CA ARG A 72 -10.22 -16.45 1.58
C ARG A 72 -10.87 -16.59 2.96
N LEU A 73 -11.21 -15.48 3.61
CA LEU A 73 -11.91 -15.49 4.90
C LEU A 73 -13.24 -16.23 4.83
N ARG A 74 -14.04 -16.02 3.77
CA ARG A 74 -15.29 -16.74 3.57
C ARG A 74 -15.10 -18.24 3.47
N LEU A 75 -14.02 -18.69 2.83
CA LEU A 75 -13.72 -20.12 2.73
C LEU A 75 -13.24 -20.66 4.08
N LEU A 76 -12.34 -19.96 4.76
CA LEU A 76 -11.82 -20.34 6.07
C LEU A 76 -12.92 -20.47 7.13
N GLU A 77 -13.91 -19.55 7.19
CA GLU A 77 -15.04 -19.60 8.10
C GLU A 77 -15.87 -20.89 7.98
N HIS A 78 -15.77 -21.61 6.86
CA HIS A 78 -16.51 -22.85 6.60
C HIS A 78 -15.63 -24.10 6.73
N MET A 79 -14.30 -23.93 6.82
CA MET A 79 -13.36 -25.03 6.95
C MET A 79 -13.18 -25.47 8.41
N PRO A 80 -13.11 -26.77 8.71
CA PRO A 80 -12.69 -27.25 10.02
C PRO A 80 -11.23 -26.88 10.32
N SER A 81 -10.91 -26.52 11.57
CA SER A 81 -9.54 -26.16 12.00
C SER A 81 -8.48 -27.20 11.61
N LEU A 82 -8.84 -28.49 11.54
CA LEU A 82 -7.93 -29.55 11.07
C LEU A 82 -7.64 -29.44 9.57
N GLU A 83 -8.56 -28.95 8.77
CA GLU A 83 -8.39 -28.79 7.33
C GLU A 83 -7.52 -27.57 7.06
N ILE A 84 -7.76 -26.49 7.79
CA ILE A 84 -6.90 -25.28 7.76
C ILE A 84 -5.47 -25.65 8.15
N ALA A 85 -5.26 -26.40 9.24
CA ALA A 85 -3.95 -26.85 9.68
C ALA A 85 -3.22 -27.67 8.60
N ARG A 86 -3.94 -28.53 7.88
CA ARG A 86 -3.37 -29.31 6.77
C ARG A 86 -2.98 -28.44 5.56
N SER A 87 -3.75 -27.40 5.25
CA SER A 87 -3.38 -26.47 4.19
C SER A 87 -2.11 -25.69 4.57
N ILE A 88 -1.99 -25.28 5.83
CA ILE A 88 -0.82 -24.61 6.37
C ILE A 88 0.46 -25.45 6.23
N GLU A 89 0.38 -26.77 6.41
CA GLU A 89 1.52 -27.67 6.27
C GLU A 89 2.10 -27.72 4.85
N HIS A 90 1.37 -27.21 3.85
CA HIS A 90 1.78 -27.13 2.45
C HIS A 90 2.12 -25.69 2.00
N LEU A 91 2.11 -24.71 2.93
CA LEU A 91 2.47 -23.31 2.68
C LEU A 91 3.88 -23.02 3.18
N ASP A 92 4.54 -22.05 2.55
CA ASP A 92 5.72 -21.42 3.12
C ASP A 92 5.36 -20.70 4.44
N THR A 93 6.33 -20.47 5.32
CA THR A 93 6.04 -20.01 6.68
C THR A 93 5.50 -18.58 6.75
N ASP A 94 5.86 -17.70 5.83
CA ASP A 94 5.29 -16.34 5.67
C ASP A 94 3.81 -16.40 5.28
N ASP A 95 3.47 -17.14 4.23
CA ASP A 95 2.08 -17.41 3.80
C ASP A 95 1.24 -18.05 4.92
N ALA A 96 1.82 -19.00 5.65
CA ALA A 96 1.18 -19.63 6.78
C ALA A 96 0.90 -18.64 7.93
N VAL A 97 1.81 -17.70 8.17
CA VAL A 97 1.63 -16.62 9.16
C VAL A 97 0.51 -15.68 8.74
N ASP A 98 0.50 -15.25 7.48
CA ASP A 98 -0.53 -14.35 6.95
C ASP A 98 -1.92 -14.97 7.06
N LEU A 99 -2.04 -16.26 6.77
CA LEU A 99 -3.29 -16.97 6.92
C LEU A 99 -3.74 -17.09 8.38
N ILE A 100 -2.81 -17.40 9.27
CA ILE A 100 -3.10 -17.54 10.72
C ILE A 100 -3.46 -16.21 11.36
N GLN A 101 -2.91 -15.09 10.91
CA GLN A 101 -3.23 -13.75 11.41
C GLN A 101 -4.67 -13.33 11.09
N GLN A 102 -5.25 -13.86 10.00
CA GLN A 102 -6.64 -13.61 9.62
C GLN A 102 -7.67 -14.33 10.50
N LEU A 103 -7.25 -15.37 11.24
CA LEU A 103 -8.12 -16.13 12.14
C LEU A 103 -8.31 -15.41 13.49
N ASP A 104 -9.44 -15.66 14.14
CA ASP A 104 -9.64 -15.18 15.52
C ASP A 104 -8.72 -15.91 16.52
N GLU A 105 -8.56 -15.35 17.74
CA GLU A 105 -7.61 -15.87 18.74
C GLU A 105 -7.90 -17.32 19.15
N GLU A 106 -9.17 -17.72 19.25
CA GLU A 106 -9.57 -19.07 19.65
C GLU A 106 -9.30 -20.08 18.52
N GLU A 107 -9.62 -19.70 17.30
CA GLU A 107 -9.43 -20.51 16.11
C GLU A 107 -7.94 -20.66 15.74
N ARG A 108 -7.16 -19.59 15.86
CA ARG A 108 -5.70 -19.60 15.71
C ARG A 108 -5.03 -20.62 16.63
N ASP A 109 -5.36 -20.58 17.92
CA ASP A 109 -4.80 -21.51 18.90
C ASP A 109 -5.19 -22.95 18.59
N GLU A 110 -6.42 -23.18 18.11
CA GLU A 110 -6.89 -24.51 17.72
C GLU A 110 -6.15 -25.01 16.49
N VAL A 111 -6.02 -24.22 15.44
CA VAL A 111 -5.31 -24.55 14.20
C VAL A 111 -3.84 -24.86 14.50
N LEU A 112 -3.13 -23.97 15.19
CA LEU A 112 -1.73 -24.20 15.57
C LEU A 112 -1.52 -25.49 16.37
N SER A 113 -2.49 -25.89 17.18
CA SER A 113 -2.41 -27.13 17.94
C SER A 113 -2.59 -28.40 17.11
N GLN A 114 -3.09 -28.27 15.87
CA GLN A 114 -3.40 -29.37 14.94
C GLN A 114 -2.39 -29.54 13.84
N ILE A 115 -1.38 -28.66 13.72
CA ILE A 115 -0.25 -28.81 12.81
C ILE A 115 0.62 -29.99 13.28
N ASP A 116 0.80 -31.00 12.44
CA ASP A 116 1.58 -32.20 12.76
C ASP A 116 3.09 -31.92 12.72
N ASP A 117 3.56 -31.00 11.83
CA ASP A 117 4.95 -30.57 11.77
C ASP A 117 5.27 -29.57 12.90
N VAL A 118 5.97 -30.08 13.93
CA VAL A 118 6.33 -29.31 15.11
C VAL A 118 7.41 -28.25 14.82
N GLU A 119 8.25 -28.44 13.81
CA GLU A 119 9.30 -27.50 13.41
C GLU A 119 8.64 -26.30 12.71
N GLN A 120 7.80 -26.53 11.72
CA GLN A 120 7.03 -25.49 11.03
C GLN A 120 6.11 -24.72 12.00
N ALA A 121 5.38 -25.42 12.89
CA ALA A 121 4.55 -24.76 13.90
C ALA A 121 5.39 -23.85 14.83
N GLY A 122 6.62 -24.25 15.14
CA GLY A 122 7.55 -23.46 15.94
C GLY A 122 8.01 -22.21 15.21
N ASP A 123 8.35 -22.32 13.94
CA ASP A 123 8.76 -21.20 13.09
C ASP A 123 7.61 -20.19 12.91
N ILE A 124 6.40 -20.66 12.60
CA ILE A 124 5.20 -19.81 12.54
C ILE A 124 4.98 -19.04 13.85
N ILE A 125 5.06 -19.71 15.02
CA ILE A 125 4.91 -19.04 16.33
C ILE A 125 6.02 -18.02 16.57
N ASP A 126 7.21 -18.23 16.05
CA ASP A 126 8.32 -17.28 16.18
C ASP A 126 8.14 -16.08 15.24
N LEU A 127 7.62 -16.29 14.02
CA LEU A 127 7.32 -15.24 13.05
C LEU A 127 6.14 -14.36 13.50
N LEU A 128 5.09 -14.92 14.08
CA LEU A 128 3.94 -14.17 14.65
C LEU A 128 4.31 -13.13 15.72
N LYS A 129 5.57 -13.07 16.17
CA LYS A 129 6.04 -12.06 17.12
C LYS A 129 6.48 -10.76 16.47
N TYR A 130 6.70 -10.78 15.18
CA TYR A 130 7.08 -9.58 14.41
C TYR A 130 5.85 -8.79 14.01
N ASP A 131 6.04 -7.52 13.78
CA ASP A 131 5.02 -6.62 13.27
C ASP A 131 4.86 -6.86 11.77
N GLU A 132 3.64 -6.96 11.29
CA GLU A 132 3.31 -7.21 9.86
C GLU A 132 3.99 -6.20 8.93
N ASP A 133 4.06 -4.92 9.31
CA ASP A 133 4.67 -3.84 8.52
C ASP A 133 6.21 -3.85 8.56
N THR A 134 6.87 -4.97 8.93
CA THR A 134 8.33 -5.06 9.04
C THR A 134 8.93 -6.22 8.24
N ALA A 135 10.23 -6.15 7.98
CA ALA A 135 10.98 -7.23 7.35
C ALA A 135 10.82 -8.58 8.07
N GLY A 136 10.60 -8.56 9.38
CA GLY A 136 10.36 -9.76 10.17
C GLY A 136 8.98 -10.35 9.99
N GLY A 137 7.98 -9.51 9.68
CA GLY A 137 6.62 -9.96 9.35
C GLY A 137 6.53 -10.58 7.95
N LEU A 138 7.31 -10.07 7.00
CA LEU A 138 7.30 -10.50 5.60
C LEU A 138 8.29 -11.66 5.30
N MET A 139 9.11 -12.09 6.24
CA MET A 139 10.14 -13.09 5.97
C MET A 139 9.61 -14.52 6.08
N GLY A 140 10.00 -15.37 5.10
CA GLY A 140 9.92 -16.82 5.19
C GLY A 140 11.18 -17.45 5.79
N THR A 141 11.04 -18.66 6.33
CA THR A 141 12.18 -19.44 6.87
C THR A 141 12.73 -20.45 5.87
N GLU A 142 12.09 -20.66 4.73
CA GLU A 142 12.46 -21.56 3.65
C GLU A 142 13.71 -21.04 2.93
N MET A 143 14.87 -21.40 3.43
CA MET A 143 16.16 -20.97 2.87
C MET A 143 17.25 -22.03 3.06
N ILE A 144 18.19 -22.05 2.14
CA ILE A 144 19.36 -22.92 2.26
C ILE A 144 20.46 -22.24 3.07
N VAL A 145 20.80 -22.84 4.21
CA VAL A 145 21.84 -22.37 5.11
C VAL A 145 23.00 -23.35 5.17
N VAL A 146 24.22 -22.83 4.99
CA VAL A 146 25.46 -23.63 5.02
C VAL A 146 26.50 -22.96 5.90
N ASN A 147 27.37 -23.78 6.54
CA ASN A 147 28.43 -23.25 7.39
C ASN A 147 29.69 -22.88 6.56
N GLU A 148 30.30 -21.73 6.87
CA GLU A 148 31.50 -21.21 6.19
C GLU A 148 32.69 -22.20 6.19
N ASN A 149 32.76 -23.07 7.18
CA ASN A 149 33.84 -24.02 7.36
C ASN A 149 33.68 -25.32 6.58
N TRP A 150 32.50 -25.58 6.00
CA TRP A 150 32.25 -26.80 5.23
C TRP A 150 33.04 -26.83 3.92
N SER A 151 33.24 -28.06 3.44
CA SER A 151 33.75 -28.30 2.09
C SER A 151 32.62 -28.25 1.06
N MET A 152 32.97 -28.03 -0.22
CA MET A 152 31.98 -28.02 -1.30
C MET A 152 31.14 -29.32 -1.38
N PRO A 153 31.72 -30.54 -1.23
CA PRO A 153 30.91 -31.78 -1.24
C PRO A 153 29.93 -31.88 -0.07
N GLU A 154 30.33 -31.38 1.10
CA GLU A 154 29.49 -31.36 2.28
C GLU A 154 28.33 -30.34 2.13
N CYS A 155 28.65 -29.16 1.62
CA CYS A 155 27.68 -28.14 1.26
C CYS A 155 26.62 -28.70 0.31
N ILE A 156 27.02 -29.31 -0.83
CA ILE A 156 26.09 -29.89 -1.80
C ILE A 156 25.23 -31.00 -1.19
N LYS A 157 25.80 -31.77 -0.24
CA LYS A 157 25.02 -32.82 0.44
C LYS A 157 23.93 -32.20 1.32
N GLN A 158 24.26 -31.18 2.11
CA GLN A 158 23.31 -30.49 2.98
C GLN A 158 22.24 -29.72 2.17
N MET A 159 22.65 -29.02 1.11
CA MET A 159 21.71 -28.36 0.21
C MET A 159 20.67 -29.34 -0.37
N ARG A 160 21.07 -30.54 -0.76
CA ARG A 160 20.12 -31.54 -1.28
C ARG A 160 19.11 -32.00 -0.24
N MET A 161 19.47 -31.98 1.03
CA MET A 161 18.58 -32.36 2.11
C MET A 161 17.60 -31.23 2.45
N GLN A 162 18.08 -29.97 2.47
CA GLN A 162 17.24 -28.82 2.75
C GLN A 162 16.33 -28.45 1.58
N ALA A 163 16.74 -28.76 0.35
CA ALA A 163 15.99 -28.44 -0.86
C ALA A 163 14.94 -29.50 -1.25
N GLU A 164 14.74 -30.55 -0.43
CA GLU A 164 13.79 -31.62 -0.76
C GLU A 164 12.35 -31.11 -0.66
N ASP A 165 12.12 -30.18 0.27
CA ASP A 165 10.81 -29.60 0.59
C ASP A 165 10.67 -28.13 0.15
N MET A 166 11.55 -27.64 -0.74
CA MET A 166 11.54 -26.27 -1.27
C MET A 166 11.26 -26.24 -2.76
N ASP A 167 10.34 -25.39 -3.19
CA ASP A 167 10.01 -25.20 -4.60
C ASP A 167 11.11 -24.44 -5.34
N GLU A 168 11.64 -23.36 -4.76
CA GLU A 168 12.66 -22.53 -5.40
C GLU A 168 13.86 -22.27 -4.49
N ILE A 169 15.04 -22.17 -5.09
CA ILE A 169 16.30 -21.83 -4.42
C ILE A 169 16.83 -20.53 -4.99
N TYR A 170 16.63 -19.42 -4.32
CA TYR A 170 17.14 -18.12 -4.72
C TYR A 170 18.60 -17.95 -4.35
N ASN A 171 18.95 -18.16 -3.08
CA ASN A 171 20.28 -17.97 -2.54
C ASN A 171 20.69 -19.14 -1.61
N VAL A 172 22.00 -19.31 -1.44
CA VAL A 172 22.56 -20.17 -0.40
C VAL A 172 23.27 -19.27 0.61
N TYR A 173 22.72 -19.18 1.80
CA TYR A 173 23.27 -18.31 2.85
C TYR A 173 24.38 -19.02 3.61
N VAL A 174 25.44 -18.27 3.90
CA VAL A 174 26.60 -18.79 4.61
C VAL A 174 26.70 -18.16 5.99
N VAL A 175 26.68 -19.01 7.01
CA VAL A 175 26.76 -18.59 8.43
C VAL A 175 28.02 -19.12 9.10
N ASP A 176 28.38 -18.52 10.24
CA ASP A 176 29.41 -19.06 11.14
C ASP A 176 28.80 -20.04 12.17
N ASP A 177 29.62 -20.48 13.12
CA ASP A 177 29.18 -21.43 14.15
C ASP A 177 28.21 -20.81 15.19
N ASP A 178 27.97 -19.51 15.15
CA ASP A 178 27.04 -18.76 15.99
C ASP A 178 25.79 -18.30 15.17
N ASP A 179 25.53 -18.92 14.01
CA ASP A 179 24.44 -18.62 13.03
C ASP A 179 24.46 -17.20 12.48
N LYS A 180 25.59 -16.48 12.58
CA LYS A 180 25.73 -15.14 12.01
C LYS A 180 25.98 -15.19 10.53
N LEU A 181 25.24 -14.38 9.78
CA LEU A 181 25.40 -14.24 8.33
C LEU A 181 26.82 -13.75 7.98
N LYS A 182 27.52 -14.49 7.11
CA LYS A 182 28.88 -14.19 6.63
C LYS A 182 28.93 -13.89 5.14
N GLY A 183 28.00 -14.43 4.39
CA GLY A 183 27.99 -14.24 2.95
C GLY A 183 26.86 -15.00 2.26
N VAL A 184 26.84 -14.91 0.94
CA VAL A 184 25.99 -15.68 0.06
C VAL A 184 26.87 -16.50 -0.88
N LEU A 185 26.47 -17.72 -1.17
CA LEU A 185 27.12 -18.60 -2.09
C LEU A 185 26.30 -18.76 -3.36
N PRO A 186 26.58 -18.02 -4.44
CA PRO A 186 25.87 -18.17 -5.68
C PRO A 186 25.96 -19.59 -6.24
N LEU A 187 24.83 -20.19 -6.68
CA LEU A 187 24.78 -21.54 -7.26
C LEU A 187 25.79 -21.74 -8.39
N LYS A 188 26.05 -20.70 -9.20
CA LYS A 188 27.07 -20.71 -10.24
C LYS A 188 28.45 -21.06 -9.71
N LYS A 189 28.82 -20.60 -8.49
CA LYS A 189 30.13 -20.87 -7.88
C LYS A 189 30.25 -22.32 -7.44
N LEU A 190 29.16 -22.97 -7.03
CA LEU A 190 29.13 -24.41 -6.74
C LEU A 190 29.51 -25.27 -7.95
N ILE A 191 29.12 -24.82 -9.15
CA ILE A 191 29.38 -25.55 -10.40
C ILE A 191 30.80 -25.27 -10.93
N THR A 192 31.31 -24.03 -10.74
CA THR A 192 32.55 -23.57 -11.40
C THR A 192 33.81 -23.71 -10.56
N HIS A 193 33.69 -23.92 -9.24
CA HIS A 193 34.87 -24.04 -8.36
C HIS A 193 35.24 -25.49 -8.08
N PRO A 194 36.54 -25.77 -7.82
CA PRO A 194 37.01 -27.11 -7.46
C PRO A 194 36.35 -27.62 -6.16
N SER A 195 35.99 -28.88 -6.13
CA SER A 195 35.36 -29.56 -4.99
C SER A 195 36.19 -29.57 -3.68
N VAL A 196 37.49 -29.29 -3.76
CA VAL A 196 38.37 -29.17 -2.56
C VAL A 196 38.32 -27.82 -1.86
N SER A 197 37.63 -26.83 -2.42
CA SER A 197 37.53 -25.50 -1.83
C SER A 197 36.64 -25.50 -0.59
N LYS A 198 36.95 -24.68 0.41
CA LYS A 198 36.05 -24.38 1.53
C LYS A 198 35.12 -23.23 1.17
N ILE A 199 33.90 -23.26 1.70
CA ILE A 199 32.85 -22.28 1.39
C ILE A 199 33.30 -20.85 1.64
N LYS A 200 33.98 -20.57 2.76
CA LYS A 200 34.50 -19.23 3.11
C LYS A 200 35.47 -18.60 2.10
N HIS A 201 36.02 -19.39 1.17
CA HIS A 201 36.91 -18.89 0.12
C HIS A 201 36.21 -18.68 -1.22
N VAL A 202 34.95 -19.09 -1.31
CA VAL A 202 34.15 -19.07 -2.54
C VAL A 202 32.93 -18.15 -2.42
N MET A 203 32.38 -18.03 -1.20
CA MET A 203 31.23 -17.15 -0.93
C MET A 203 31.51 -15.70 -1.33
N GLU A 204 30.47 -14.93 -1.50
CA GLU A 204 30.50 -13.49 -1.57
C GLU A 204 30.27 -12.93 -0.17
N THR A 205 31.21 -12.14 0.32
CA THR A 205 31.16 -11.57 1.67
C THR A 205 30.35 -10.30 1.70
N ASP A 206 29.83 -9.94 2.88
CA ASP A 206 29.05 -8.72 3.11
C ASP A 206 27.83 -8.60 2.17
N PRO A 207 26.91 -9.60 2.17
CA PRO A 207 25.68 -9.49 1.39
C PRO A 207 24.81 -8.36 1.90
N THR A 208 24.03 -7.75 0.99
CA THR A 208 22.95 -6.85 1.42
C THR A 208 21.98 -7.64 2.28
N CYS A 209 21.70 -7.17 3.47
CA CYS A 209 20.78 -7.79 4.42
C CYS A 209 19.99 -6.72 5.17
N VAL A 210 18.83 -7.08 5.65
CA VAL A 210 17.98 -6.19 6.44
C VAL A 210 17.81 -6.74 7.86
N LYS A 211 17.42 -5.87 8.79
CA LYS A 211 17.05 -6.30 10.13
C LYS A 211 15.57 -6.57 10.20
N ALA A 212 15.18 -7.51 11.06
CA ALA A 212 13.78 -7.87 11.23
C ALA A 212 12.86 -6.70 11.64
N ASP A 213 13.40 -5.65 12.27
CA ASP A 213 12.66 -4.45 12.67
C ASP A 213 12.61 -3.34 11.62
N MET A 214 13.13 -3.58 10.40
CA MET A 214 13.11 -2.61 9.30
C MET A 214 11.72 -2.52 8.67
N PRO A 215 11.16 -1.31 8.46
CA PRO A 215 9.88 -1.15 7.77
C PRO A 215 9.93 -1.67 6.34
N ILE A 216 8.83 -2.25 5.85
CA ILE A 216 8.75 -2.85 4.51
C ILE A 216 9.03 -1.83 3.41
N ASP A 217 8.57 -0.59 3.53
CA ASP A 217 8.86 0.47 2.56
C ASP A 217 10.37 0.69 2.33
N GLU A 218 11.18 0.59 3.41
CA GLU A 218 12.65 0.70 3.29
C GLU A 218 13.24 -0.56 2.66
N VAL A 219 12.68 -1.74 2.96
CA VAL A 219 13.07 -3.02 2.33
C VAL A 219 12.82 -2.98 0.83
N ALA A 220 11.64 -2.53 0.40
CA ALA A 220 11.26 -2.41 -1.01
C ALA A 220 12.21 -1.50 -1.80
N LEU A 221 12.61 -0.36 -1.20
CA LEU A 221 13.60 0.53 -1.82
C LEU A 221 14.97 -0.12 -1.99
N ASP A 222 15.39 -1.00 -1.06
CA ASP A 222 16.65 -1.73 -1.19
C ASP A 222 16.55 -2.84 -2.25
N PHE A 223 15.41 -3.51 -2.40
CA PHE A 223 15.17 -4.46 -3.50
C PHE A 223 15.28 -3.77 -4.86
N GLU A 224 14.59 -2.63 -5.06
CA GLU A 224 14.66 -1.86 -6.30
C GLU A 224 16.07 -1.34 -6.59
N LYS A 225 16.75 -0.80 -5.59
CA LYS A 225 18.06 -0.18 -5.73
C LYS A 225 19.18 -1.16 -6.10
N TYR A 226 19.10 -2.38 -5.59
CA TYR A 226 20.13 -3.40 -5.77
C TYR A 226 19.72 -4.53 -6.73
N ASP A 227 18.55 -4.43 -7.36
CA ASP A 227 17.98 -5.45 -8.28
C ASP A 227 18.00 -6.85 -7.64
N LEU A 228 17.51 -6.96 -6.39
CA LEU A 228 17.54 -8.21 -5.65
C LEU A 228 16.33 -9.10 -6.00
N VAL A 229 16.51 -10.42 -5.92
CA VAL A 229 15.45 -11.43 -6.05
C VAL A 229 15.07 -11.99 -4.68
N ALA A 230 16.04 -12.09 -3.77
CA ALA A 230 15.80 -12.45 -2.39
C ALA A 230 16.85 -11.77 -1.50
N MET A 231 16.47 -11.43 -0.26
CA MET A 231 17.32 -10.72 0.70
C MET A 231 17.24 -11.37 2.08
N PRO A 232 18.39 -11.65 2.73
CA PRO A 232 18.41 -12.25 4.04
C PRO A 232 18.01 -11.25 5.13
N VAL A 233 17.23 -11.73 6.09
CA VAL A 233 16.82 -11.00 7.29
C VAL A 233 17.65 -11.45 8.47
N VAL A 234 18.14 -10.48 9.25
CA VAL A 234 19.00 -10.77 10.40
C VAL A 234 18.46 -10.10 11.68
N ASP A 235 18.82 -10.68 12.82
CA ASP A 235 18.54 -10.08 14.12
C ASP A 235 19.50 -8.90 14.46
N SER A 236 19.31 -8.31 15.61
CA SER A 236 20.13 -7.18 16.10
C SER A 236 21.62 -7.49 16.29
N ILE A 237 22.00 -8.78 16.38
CA ILE A 237 23.40 -9.25 16.55
C ILE A 237 23.95 -9.90 15.27
N GLY A 238 23.17 -9.91 14.17
CA GLY A 238 23.56 -10.38 12.85
C GLY A 238 23.36 -11.87 12.60
N ARG A 239 22.52 -12.57 13.39
CA ARG A 239 22.14 -13.95 13.11
C ARG A 239 21.07 -13.96 12.02
N LEU A 240 21.19 -14.90 11.12
CA LEU A 240 20.22 -15.12 10.06
C LEU A 240 18.90 -15.64 10.66
N LEU A 241 17.80 -15.02 10.30
CA LEU A 241 16.45 -15.39 10.76
C LEU A 241 15.63 -16.00 9.64
N GLY A 242 15.65 -15.40 8.44
CA GLY A 242 14.85 -15.78 7.30
C GLY A 242 15.33 -15.08 6.05
N GLN A 243 14.52 -15.14 5.02
CA GLN A 243 14.69 -14.38 3.78
C GLN A 243 13.36 -13.74 3.38
N ILE A 244 13.44 -12.67 2.60
CA ILE A 244 12.31 -12.06 1.91
C ILE A 244 12.53 -12.23 0.43
N THR A 245 11.51 -12.54 -0.33
CA THR A 245 11.57 -12.70 -1.78
C THR A 245 11.03 -11.46 -2.49
N VAL A 246 11.26 -11.35 -3.80
CA VAL A 246 10.85 -10.17 -4.56
C VAL A 246 9.35 -10.14 -4.83
N ASP A 247 8.72 -11.29 -4.96
CA ASP A 247 7.29 -11.48 -5.13
C ASP A 247 6.52 -10.93 -3.93
N ASP A 248 6.88 -11.33 -2.69
CA ASP A 248 6.26 -10.83 -1.46
C ASP A 248 6.39 -9.32 -1.32
N VAL A 249 7.61 -8.80 -1.59
CA VAL A 249 7.83 -7.34 -1.59
C VAL A 249 6.98 -6.63 -2.65
N MET A 250 6.80 -7.21 -3.83
CA MET A 250 6.01 -6.61 -4.89
C MET A 250 4.52 -6.60 -4.57
N ASP A 251 4.02 -7.64 -3.92
CA ASP A 251 2.63 -7.70 -3.49
C ASP A 251 2.35 -6.68 -2.39
N GLU A 252 3.20 -6.57 -1.37
CA GLU A 252 3.06 -5.56 -0.33
C GLU A 252 3.17 -4.11 -0.88
N VAL A 253 4.11 -3.85 -1.81
CA VAL A 253 4.21 -2.53 -2.47
C VAL A 253 2.94 -2.20 -3.26
N ARG A 254 2.32 -3.20 -3.91
CA ARG A 254 1.05 -3.01 -4.62
C ARG A 254 -0.07 -2.67 -3.65
N GLU A 255 -0.24 -3.44 -2.59
CA GLU A 255 -1.27 -3.21 -1.58
C GLU A 255 -1.11 -1.87 -0.87
N SER A 256 0.12 -1.52 -0.46
CA SER A 256 0.43 -0.21 0.12
C SER A 256 0.10 0.94 -0.83
N SER A 257 0.40 0.78 -2.12
CA SER A 257 0.08 1.78 -3.15
C SER A 257 -1.42 1.92 -3.38
N GLU A 258 -2.17 0.82 -3.36
CA GLU A 258 -3.63 0.82 -3.48
C GLU A 258 -4.28 1.46 -2.26
N ARG A 259 -3.86 1.12 -1.05
CA ARG A 259 -4.27 1.76 0.21
C ARG A 259 -4.01 3.27 0.20
N ASP A 260 -2.82 3.69 -0.22
CA ASP A 260 -2.46 5.11 -0.32
C ASP A 260 -3.31 5.85 -1.34
N TYR A 261 -3.59 5.24 -2.49
CA TYR A 261 -4.47 5.81 -3.50
C TYR A 261 -5.91 5.98 -2.98
N GLN A 262 -6.44 5.00 -2.27
CA GLN A 262 -7.77 5.05 -1.67
C GLN A 262 -7.83 6.13 -0.58
N LEU A 263 -6.87 6.20 0.33
CA LEU A 263 -6.76 7.24 1.35
C LEU A 263 -6.68 8.64 0.74
N ALA A 264 -5.87 8.81 -0.30
CA ALA A 264 -5.76 10.06 -1.05
C ALA A 264 -7.06 10.46 -1.76
N SER A 265 -7.88 9.48 -2.12
CA SER A 265 -9.20 9.68 -2.73
C SER A 265 -10.32 9.91 -1.71
N GLY A 266 -10.05 9.79 -0.42
CA GLY A 266 -11.05 9.95 0.65
C GLY A 266 -11.86 8.67 0.89
N ILE A 267 -11.22 7.53 0.76
CA ILE A 267 -11.73 6.22 1.14
C ILE A 267 -10.96 5.79 2.39
N SER A 268 -11.64 5.40 3.45
CA SER A 268 -11.03 5.22 4.78
C SER A 268 -10.68 3.78 5.13
N SER A 269 -11.05 2.84 4.30
CA SER A 269 -10.70 1.42 4.42
C SER A 269 -10.51 0.83 3.05
N ASP A 270 -9.78 -0.25 2.96
CA ASP A 270 -9.59 -0.97 1.73
C ASP A 270 -10.92 -1.53 1.24
N VAL A 271 -11.25 -1.27 -0.02
CA VAL A 271 -12.50 -1.72 -0.66
C VAL A 271 -12.34 -1.84 -2.16
N ASP A 272 -12.88 -2.90 -2.72
CA ASP A 272 -12.93 -3.16 -4.14
C ASP A 272 -14.29 -2.85 -4.78
N ALA A 273 -14.33 -2.92 -6.12
CA ALA A 273 -15.54 -2.59 -6.89
C ALA A 273 -16.68 -3.61 -6.71
N ASP A 274 -16.35 -4.85 -6.44
CA ASP A 274 -17.21 -6.01 -6.22
C ASP A 274 -17.57 -6.26 -4.76
N ASP A 275 -16.96 -5.55 -3.82
CA ASP A 275 -17.33 -5.57 -2.42
C ASP A 275 -18.79 -5.23 -2.16
N SER A 276 -19.28 -5.70 -1.02
CA SER A 276 -20.64 -5.43 -0.60
C SER A 276 -20.95 -3.93 -0.54
N VAL A 277 -22.17 -3.56 -0.94
CA VAL A 277 -22.64 -2.15 -0.90
C VAL A 277 -22.42 -1.52 0.48
N PHE A 278 -22.53 -2.31 1.56
CA PHE A 278 -22.32 -1.81 2.92
C PHE A 278 -20.86 -1.54 3.24
N ALA A 279 -19.92 -2.36 2.77
CA ALA A 279 -18.49 -2.14 2.91
C ALA A 279 -18.08 -0.84 2.21
N GLN A 280 -18.46 -0.68 0.94
CA GLN A 280 -18.19 0.53 0.16
C GLN A 280 -18.81 1.79 0.76
N VAL A 281 -20.02 1.72 1.33
CA VAL A 281 -20.65 2.84 2.04
C VAL A 281 -19.89 3.17 3.31
N LYS A 282 -19.52 2.17 4.11
CA LYS A 282 -18.76 2.33 5.35
C LYS A 282 -17.41 3.03 5.11
N ALA A 283 -16.71 2.65 4.04
CA ALA A 283 -15.43 3.24 3.66
C ALA A 283 -15.51 4.72 3.26
N ARG A 284 -16.62 5.15 2.67
CA ARG A 284 -16.81 6.52 2.14
C ARG A 284 -17.44 7.49 3.15
N ILE A 285 -18.31 7.01 4.04
CA ILE A 285 -19.09 7.83 4.99
C ILE A 285 -18.22 8.76 5.85
N PRO A 286 -17.08 8.35 6.44
CA PRO A 286 -16.30 9.23 7.29
C PRO A 286 -15.91 10.53 6.60
N TRP A 287 -15.39 10.47 5.39
CA TRP A 287 -14.99 11.66 4.63
C TRP A 287 -16.17 12.48 4.14
N LEU A 288 -17.29 11.87 3.79
CA LEU A 288 -18.53 12.57 3.43
C LEU A 288 -19.10 13.35 4.62
N LEU A 289 -19.04 12.80 5.83
CA LEU A 289 -19.46 13.49 7.05
C LEU A 289 -18.56 14.69 7.35
N ILE A 290 -17.23 14.54 7.22
CA ILE A 290 -16.28 15.65 7.35
C ILE A 290 -16.60 16.74 6.32
N GLY A 291 -16.93 16.35 5.08
CA GLY A 291 -17.37 17.29 4.02
C GLY A 291 -18.63 18.08 4.39
N ILE A 292 -19.64 17.41 4.96
CA ILE A 292 -20.88 18.07 5.45
C ILE A 292 -20.55 19.07 6.57
N VAL A 293 -19.76 18.67 7.56
CA VAL A 293 -19.35 19.56 8.67
C VAL A 293 -18.60 20.77 8.11
N SER A 294 -17.70 20.56 7.16
CA SER A 294 -16.98 21.65 6.48
C SER A 294 -17.93 22.59 5.74
N GLY A 295 -18.90 22.07 5.00
CA GLY A 295 -19.91 22.86 4.31
C GLY A 295 -20.73 23.72 5.27
N ILE A 296 -21.13 23.17 6.42
CA ILE A 296 -21.82 23.91 7.48
C ILE A 296 -20.94 25.02 8.04
N LEU A 297 -19.66 24.74 8.34
CA LEU A 297 -18.71 25.75 8.82
C LEU A 297 -18.49 26.85 7.78
N GLY A 298 -18.36 26.51 6.50
CA GLY A 298 -18.27 27.46 5.39
C GLY A 298 -19.49 28.37 5.31
N SER A 299 -20.70 27.81 5.47
CA SER A 299 -21.95 28.56 5.50
C SER A 299 -22.02 29.53 6.72
N LEU A 300 -21.59 29.09 7.88
CA LEU A 300 -21.52 29.96 9.07
C LEU A 300 -20.51 31.11 8.88
N ILE A 301 -19.34 30.80 8.29
CA ILE A 301 -18.36 31.86 7.94
C ILE A 301 -18.96 32.86 6.99
N LEU A 302 -19.60 32.42 5.91
CA LEU A 302 -20.29 33.32 4.96
C LEU A 302 -21.37 34.15 5.64
N GLY A 303 -22.14 33.58 6.55
CA GLY A 303 -23.15 34.29 7.34
C GLY A 303 -22.57 35.46 8.17
N THR A 304 -21.33 35.33 8.70
CA THR A 304 -20.67 36.45 9.42
C THR A 304 -20.30 37.63 8.51
N PHE A 305 -20.23 37.41 7.19
CA PHE A 305 -19.85 38.38 6.18
C PHE A 305 -21.04 38.80 5.30
N GLU A 306 -22.27 38.37 5.63
CA GLU A 306 -23.47 38.58 4.80
C GLU A 306 -23.68 40.04 4.41
N SER A 307 -23.56 40.98 5.38
CA SER A 307 -23.73 42.40 5.11
C SER A 307 -22.74 42.95 4.08
N LYS A 308 -21.51 42.46 4.11
CA LYS A 308 -20.45 42.84 3.16
C LYS A 308 -20.67 42.28 1.77
N LEU A 309 -21.11 41.03 1.71
CA LEU A 309 -21.47 40.36 0.43
C LEU A 309 -22.72 40.99 -0.21
N GLN A 310 -23.69 41.45 0.60
CA GLN A 310 -24.85 42.19 0.10
C GLN A 310 -24.47 43.58 -0.43
N ALA A 311 -23.49 44.25 0.19
CA ALA A 311 -23.02 45.57 -0.27
C ALA A 311 -22.33 45.46 -1.66
N VAL A 312 -21.64 44.36 -1.93
CA VAL A 312 -20.98 44.10 -3.23
C VAL A 312 -21.31 42.67 -3.67
N THR A 313 -22.48 42.50 -4.27
CA THR A 313 -23.03 41.19 -4.70
C THR A 313 -22.11 40.46 -5.68
N ALA A 314 -21.33 41.19 -6.49
CA ALA A 314 -20.38 40.62 -7.43
C ALA A 314 -19.33 39.72 -6.75
N LEU A 315 -18.97 39.97 -5.47
CA LEU A 315 -18.04 39.13 -4.75
C LEU A 315 -18.55 37.69 -4.57
N ALA A 316 -19.85 37.50 -4.40
CA ALA A 316 -20.44 36.19 -4.22
C ALA A 316 -20.26 35.29 -5.45
N LEU A 317 -20.22 35.87 -6.65
CA LEU A 317 -20.04 35.15 -7.92
C LEU A 317 -18.68 34.46 -8.04
N PHE A 318 -17.65 34.98 -7.33
CA PHE A 318 -16.28 34.45 -7.43
C PHE A 318 -15.91 33.49 -6.31
N ILE A 319 -16.80 33.22 -5.32
CA ILE A 319 -16.56 32.24 -4.25
C ILE A 319 -16.21 30.84 -4.80
N PRO A 320 -16.96 30.30 -5.78
CA PRO A 320 -16.63 29.01 -6.37
C PRO A 320 -15.25 28.99 -7.08
N LEU A 321 -14.87 30.09 -7.71
CA LEU A 321 -13.56 30.24 -8.35
C LEU A 321 -12.43 30.18 -7.31
N ILE A 322 -12.59 30.88 -6.20
CA ILE A 322 -11.57 30.94 -5.14
C ILE A 322 -11.39 29.56 -4.48
N GLY A 323 -12.49 28.93 -4.06
CA GLY A 323 -12.43 27.59 -3.44
C GLY A 323 -11.86 26.55 -4.39
N GLY A 324 -12.47 26.39 -5.57
CA GLY A 324 -12.03 25.41 -6.55
C GLY A 324 -10.56 25.59 -6.97
N THR A 325 -10.08 26.82 -7.15
CA THR A 325 -8.67 27.07 -7.52
C THR A 325 -7.75 26.78 -6.34
N GLY A 326 -8.09 27.26 -5.14
CA GLY A 326 -7.30 27.02 -3.93
C GLY A 326 -7.19 25.53 -3.61
N GLY A 327 -8.32 24.81 -3.60
CA GLY A 327 -8.35 23.37 -3.39
C GLY A 327 -7.48 22.60 -4.37
N ASN A 328 -7.65 22.86 -5.67
CA ASN A 328 -6.85 22.19 -6.70
C ASN A 328 -5.33 22.43 -6.55
N VAL A 329 -4.90 23.65 -6.26
CA VAL A 329 -3.47 23.95 -6.06
C VAL A 329 -2.93 23.23 -4.83
N GLY A 330 -3.70 23.23 -3.74
CA GLY A 330 -3.32 22.53 -2.51
C GLY A 330 -3.16 21.02 -2.73
N VAL A 331 -4.14 20.39 -3.39
CA VAL A 331 -4.11 18.96 -3.71
C VAL A 331 -2.92 18.61 -4.62
N GLN A 332 -2.65 19.43 -5.66
CA GLN A 332 -1.51 19.20 -6.55
C GLN A 332 -0.17 19.31 -5.81
N ALA A 333 -0.01 20.30 -4.95
CA ALA A 333 1.21 20.47 -4.14
C ALA A 333 1.39 19.29 -3.18
N SER A 334 0.31 18.85 -2.53
CA SER A 334 0.33 17.70 -1.61
C SER A 334 0.67 16.40 -2.31
N ALA A 335 0.02 16.12 -3.45
CA ALA A 335 0.25 14.88 -4.21
C ALA A 335 1.72 14.73 -4.64
N ILE A 336 2.36 15.82 -5.08
CA ILE A 336 3.80 15.79 -5.45
C ILE A 336 4.68 15.45 -4.24
N VAL A 337 4.36 15.99 -3.06
CA VAL A 337 5.14 15.75 -1.84
C VAL A 337 4.94 14.32 -1.35
N VAL A 338 3.69 13.84 -1.28
CA VAL A 338 3.37 12.47 -0.85
C VAL A 338 4.05 11.45 -1.76
N GLN A 339 3.92 11.60 -3.08
CA GLN A 339 4.61 10.74 -4.03
C GLN A 339 6.14 10.78 -3.88
N SER A 340 6.72 11.95 -3.56
CA SER A 340 8.16 12.08 -3.38
C SER A 340 8.65 11.46 -2.08
N LEU A 341 7.82 11.44 -1.03
CA LEU A 341 8.08 10.74 0.22
C LEU A 341 7.99 9.22 0.02
N ALA A 342 6.92 8.72 -0.58
CA ALA A 342 6.73 7.31 -0.87
C ALA A 342 7.87 6.72 -1.73
N ASN A 343 8.34 7.47 -2.74
CA ASN A 343 9.46 7.04 -3.58
C ASN A 343 10.86 7.26 -2.93
N GLY A 344 10.94 7.65 -1.66
CA GLY A 344 12.22 7.91 -0.98
C GLY A 344 13.06 9.03 -1.61
N THR A 345 12.51 9.82 -2.55
CA THR A 345 13.23 10.90 -3.25
C THR A 345 13.27 12.20 -2.45
N LEU A 346 12.49 12.30 -1.39
CA LEU A 346 12.41 13.45 -0.50
C LEU A 346 12.58 13.00 0.96
N GLU A 347 13.68 13.39 1.59
CA GLU A 347 13.88 13.18 3.03
C GLU A 347 13.33 14.35 3.85
N ILE A 348 12.86 14.09 5.08
CA ILE A 348 12.40 15.13 6.03
C ILE A 348 13.46 16.22 6.28
N LYS A 349 14.75 15.86 6.21
CA LYS A 349 15.87 16.81 6.35
C LYS A 349 15.87 17.90 5.26
N GLU A 350 15.29 17.61 4.09
CA GLU A 350 15.16 18.55 2.96
C GLU A 350 13.85 19.36 2.96
N ALA A 351 12.98 19.17 3.94
CA ALA A 351 11.66 19.81 4.02
C ALA A 351 11.73 21.34 3.83
N THR A 352 12.71 22.03 4.44
CA THR A 352 12.87 23.49 4.31
C THR A 352 13.21 23.91 2.88
N ARG A 353 13.99 23.11 2.17
CA ARG A 353 14.33 23.34 0.77
C ARG A 353 13.11 23.13 -0.14
N GLN A 354 12.33 22.10 0.14
CA GLN A 354 11.11 21.80 -0.62
C GLN A 354 10.05 22.90 -0.42
N ILE A 355 9.83 23.37 0.83
CA ILE A 355 8.93 24.50 1.10
C ILE A 355 9.42 25.77 0.35
N GLY A 356 10.72 26.06 0.36
CA GLY A 356 11.30 27.19 -0.39
C GLY A 356 11.06 27.10 -1.89
N LYS A 357 11.19 25.90 -2.47
CA LYS A 357 10.89 25.65 -3.88
C LYS A 357 9.40 25.85 -4.17
N GLU A 358 8.54 25.35 -3.29
CA GLU A 358 7.08 25.46 -3.45
C GLU A 358 6.59 26.91 -3.34
N ILE A 359 7.16 27.71 -2.45
CA ILE A 359 6.87 29.18 -2.41
C ILE A 359 7.14 29.82 -3.77
N PHE A 360 8.21 29.46 -4.43
CA PHE A 360 8.53 30.01 -5.76
C PHE A 360 7.57 29.49 -6.84
N ILE A 361 7.22 28.20 -6.81
CA ILE A 361 6.22 27.61 -7.70
C ILE A 361 4.86 28.27 -7.48
N GLY A 362 4.44 28.41 -6.24
CA GLY A 362 3.20 29.05 -5.83
C GLY A 362 3.13 30.50 -6.31
N LEU A 363 4.25 31.26 -6.19
CA LEU A 363 4.34 32.64 -6.69
C LEU A 363 4.10 32.73 -8.21
N LEU A 364 4.68 31.83 -8.98
CA LEU A 364 4.46 31.78 -10.42
C LEU A 364 3.03 31.42 -10.76
N ASN A 365 2.50 30.36 -10.15
CA ASN A 365 1.11 29.90 -10.36
C ASN A 365 0.12 31.01 -9.98
N ALA A 366 0.27 31.61 -8.79
CA ALA A 366 -0.58 32.70 -8.33
C ALA A 366 -0.55 33.89 -9.30
N SER A 367 0.63 34.26 -9.80
CA SER A 367 0.78 35.35 -10.76
C SER A 367 0.09 35.06 -12.09
N ILE A 368 0.31 33.87 -12.65
CA ILE A 368 -0.29 33.46 -13.92
C ILE A 368 -1.82 33.42 -13.81
N ILE A 369 -2.35 32.76 -12.78
CA ILE A 369 -3.80 32.60 -12.58
C ILE A 369 -4.47 33.96 -12.33
N SER A 370 -3.86 34.82 -11.50
CA SER A 370 -4.41 36.15 -11.23
C SER A 370 -4.41 37.07 -12.46
N VAL A 371 -3.36 37.02 -13.30
CA VAL A 371 -3.30 37.77 -14.55
C VAL A 371 -4.33 37.25 -15.56
N LEU A 372 -4.48 35.93 -15.69
CA LEU A 372 -5.51 35.33 -16.54
C LEU A 372 -6.93 35.75 -16.10
N PHE A 373 -7.19 35.74 -14.80
CA PHE A 373 -8.45 36.21 -14.26
C PHE A 373 -8.69 37.70 -14.57
N LEU A 374 -7.66 38.57 -14.38
CA LEU A 374 -7.74 39.98 -14.72
C LEU A 374 -8.07 40.17 -16.21
N CYS A 375 -7.38 39.50 -17.10
CA CYS A 375 -7.63 39.59 -18.56
C CYS A 375 -9.05 39.14 -18.90
N TYR A 376 -9.50 38.00 -18.32
CA TYR A 376 -10.86 37.50 -18.56
C TYR A 376 -11.92 38.51 -18.10
N ASN A 377 -11.78 39.03 -16.88
CA ASN A 377 -12.79 39.91 -16.30
C ASN A 377 -12.88 41.27 -17.03
N LEU A 378 -11.74 41.83 -17.45
CA LEU A 378 -11.70 43.08 -18.21
C LEU A 378 -12.31 42.94 -19.63
N ILE A 379 -12.30 41.75 -20.22
CA ILE A 379 -12.75 41.52 -21.62
C ILE A 379 -14.18 40.97 -21.67
N VAL A 380 -14.50 40.00 -20.81
CA VAL A 380 -15.73 39.17 -20.94
C VAL A 380 -16.81 39.60 -19.97
N MET A 381 -16.45 39.95 -18.74
CA MET A 381 -17.40 40.34 -17.68
C MET A 381 -16.88 41.61 -16.97
N PRO A 382 -16.95 42.76 -17.63
CA PRO A 382 -16.42 43.98 -17.01
C PRO A 382 -17.19 44.38 -15.76
N GLU A 383 -16.62 44.09 -14.62
CA GLU A 383 -17.02 44.57 -13.32
C GLU A 383 -16.26 45.84 -12.97
N GLU A 384 -16.66 46.53 -11.88
CA GLU A 384 -15.89 47.64 -11.40
C GLU A 384 -14.42 47.26 -11.15
N LEU A 385 -13.48 48.10 -11.59
CA LEU A 385 -12.05 47.84 -11.48
C LEU A 385 -11.63 47.48 -10.05
N ALA A 386 -12.25 48.09 -9.04
CA ALA A 386 -12.00 47.82 -7.64
C ALA A 386 -12.34 46.37 -7.27
N VAL A 387 -13.48 45.84 -7.75
CA VAL A 387 -13.90 44.47 -7.52
C VAL A 387 -12.95 43.51 -8.22
N THR A 388 -12.65 43.76 -9.50
CA THR A 388 -11.74 42.93 -10.29
C THR A 388 -10.36 42.81 -9.64
N LEU A 389 -9.78 43.90 -9.19
CA LEU A 389 -8.47 43.92 -8.52
C LEU A 389 -8.51 43.23 -7.15
N SER A 390 -9.62 43.40 -6.40
CA SER A 390 -9.76 42.75 -5.09
C SER A 390 -9.85 41.25 -5.20
N VAL A 391 -10.61 40.74 -6.19
CA VAL A 391 -10.72 39.28 -6.47
C VAL A 391 -9.38 38.72 -6.96
N ALA A 392 -8.69 39.40 -7.87
CA ALA A 392 -7.39 38.98 -8.38
C ALA A 392 -6.34 38.90 -7.28
N MET A 393 -6.28 39.89 -6.37
CA MET A 393 -5.37 39.87 -5.23
C MET A 393 -5.72 38.76 -4.23
N SER A 394 -7.01 38.56 -3.97
CA SER A 394 -7.47 37.46 -3.12
C SER A 394 -7.09 36.09 -3.71
N LEU A 395 -7.31 35.91 -5.01
CA LEU A 395 -6.92 34.71 -5.73
C LEU A 395 -5.42 34.45 -5.65
N PHE A 396 -4.61 35.49 -5.84
CA PHE A 396 -3.16 35.42 -5.67
C PHE A 396 -2.76 34.90 -4.28
N VAL A 397 -3.32 35.46 -3.23
CA VAL A 397 -2.98 35.08 -1.85
C VAL A 397 -3.51 33.70 -1.48
N VAL A 398 -4.70 33.34 -1.94
CA VAL A 398 -5.28 32.01 -1.72
C VAL A 398 -4.46 30.93 -2.40
N VAL A 399 -4.03 31.14 -3.64
CA VAL A 399 -3.16 30.19 -4.37
C VAL A 399 -1.82 30.03 -3.66
N MET A 400 -1.19 31.12 -3.22
CA MET A 400 0.04 31.08 -2.42
C MET A 400 -0.13 30.30 -1.12
N PHE A 401 -1.21 30.56 -0.39
CA PHE A 401 -1.53 29.87 0.85
C PHE A 401 -1.73 28.37 0.62
N ALA A 402 -2.55 28.03 -0.38
CA ALA A 402 -2.87 26.64 -0.71
C ALA A 402 -1.63 25.83 -1.11
N SER A 403 -0.73 26.43 -1.93
CA SER A 403 0.53 25.80 -2.32
C SER A 403 1.42 25.49 -1.11
N VAL A 404 1.59 26.45 -0.21
CA VAL A 404 2.42 26.26 0.99
C VAL A 404 1.82 25.23 1.94
N ILE A 405 0.53 25.30 2.22
CA ILE A 405 -0.14 24.35 3.12
C ILE A 405 -0.18 22.94 2.53
N GLY A 406 -0.45 22.82 1.22
CA GLY A 406 -0.41 21.55 0.51
C GLY A 406 0.94 20.83 0.64
N THR A 407 2.04 21.59 0.71
CA THR A 407 3.38 21.01 0.94
C THR A 407 3.67 20.77 2.43
N MET A 408 3.26 21.68 3.30
CA MET A 408 3.61 21.61 4.73
C MET A 408 2.89 20.47 5.47
N ILE A 409 1.63 20.20 5.11
CA ILE A 409 0.83 19.22 5.85
C ILE A 409 1.40 17.80 5.68
N PRO A 410 1.65 17.27 4.46
CA PRO A 410 2.24 15.94 4.31
C PRO A 410 3.59 15.80 5.01
N LEU A 411 4.48 16.78 4.88
CA LEU A 411 5.77 16.81 5.57
C LEU A 411 5.64 16.80 7.11
N THR A 412 4.56 17.35 7.61
CA THR A 412 4.30 17.38 9.07
C THR A 412 3.77 16.02 9.53
N LEU A 413 2.88 15.39 8.77
CA LEU A 413 2.35 14.06 9.07
C LEU A 413 3.46 13.01 9.04
N GLU A 414 4.28 13.02 8.01
CA GLU A 414 5.47 12.16 7.89
C GLU A 414 6.39 12.30 9.13
N LYS A 415 6.66 13.52 9.57
CA LYS A 415 7.45 13.79 10.77
C LYS A 415 6.80 13.26 12.06
N LEU A 416 5.49 13.13 12.07
CA LEU A 416 4.71 12.58 13.18
C LEU A 416 4.49 11.07 13.07
N HIS A 417 5.06 10.44 12.05
CA HIS A 417 4.85 9.03 11.70
C HIS A 417 3.36 8.70 11.46
N ILE A 418 2.67 9.61 10.78
CA ILE A 418 1.28 9.45 10.32
C ILE A 418 1.32 9.40 8.80
N ASN A 419 0.62 8.46 8.18
CA ASN A 419 0.62 8.30 6.74
C ASN A 419 0.28 9.63 6.03
N PRO A 420 1.21 10.19 5.23
CA PRO A 420 1.02 11.46 4.54
C PRO A 420 -0.05 11.41 3.45
N ALA A 421 -0.46 10.24 2.96
CA ALA A 421 -1.55 10.08 1.99
C ALA A 421 -2.89 10.62 2.52
N LEU A 422 -3.12 10.56 3.84
CA LEU A 422 -4.26 11.17 4.51
C LEU A 422 -4.37 12.69 4.28
N ALA A 423 -3.26 13.36 3.98
CA ALA A 423 -3.19 14.80 3.75
C ALA A 423 -3.47 15.21 2.30
N THR A 424 -3.80 14.29 1.42
CA THR A 424 -4.15 14.60 0.03
C THR A 424 -5.64 14.88 -0.13
N GLY A 425 -6.15 14.88 -1.32
CA GLY A 425 -7.58 14.94 -1.66
C GLY A 425 -8.47 15.78 -0.72
N PRO A 426 -9.45 15.13 -0.06
CA PRO A 426 -10.50 15.82 0.68
C PRO A 426 -9.98 16.69 1.83
N PHE A 427 -8.93 16.29 2.55
CA PHE A 427 -8.43 17.05 3.70
C PHE A 427 -7.84 18.40 3.28
N ILE A 428 -6.99 18.41 2.27
CA ILE A 428 -6.39 19.64 1.73
C ILE A 428 -7.47 20.51 1.11
N GLN A 429 -8.40 19.93 0.35
CA GLN A 429 -9.47 20.66 -0.28
C GLN A 429 -10.35 21.39 0.74
N ILE A 430 -10.79 20.68 1.77
CA ILE A 430 -11.59 21.24 2.86
C ILE A 430 -10.85 22.38 3.55
N THR A 431 -9.56 22.18 3.85
CA THR A 431 -8.73 23.20 4.50
C THR A 431 -8.57 24.44 3.61
N ALA A 432 -8.28 24.24 2.32
CA ALA A 432 -8.13 25.32 1.35
C ALA A 432 -9.44 26.09 1.14
N ASP A 433 -10.58 25.40 1.09
CA ASP A 433 -11.90 26.00 0.91
C ASP A 433 -12.27 26.89 2.11
N LEU A 434 -12.16 26.39 3.34
CA LEU A 434 -12.51 27.14 4.55
C LEU A 434 -11.59 28.34 4.77
N VAL A 435 -10.29 28.12 4.76
CA VAL A 435 -9.31 29.19 5.01
C VAL A 435 -9.22 30.13 3.81
N GLY A 436 -9.31 29.60 2.59
CA GLY A 436 -9.35 30.38 1.36
C GLY A 436 -10.54 31.33 1.32
N LEU A 437 -11.71 30.89 1.79
CA LEU A 437 -12.90 31.72 1.91
C LEU A 437 -12.68 32.88 2.89
N ILE A 438 -12.08 32.61 4.06
CA ILE A 438 -11.76 33.65 5.05
C ILE A 438 -10.79 34.67 4.46
N ILE A 439 -9.72 34.22 3.85
CA ILE A 439 -8.70 35.04 3.17
C ILE A 439 -9.36 35.88 2.08
N TYR A 440 -10.21 35.29 1.27
CA TYR A 440 -10.92 35.95 0.19
C TYR A 440 -11.76 37.12 0.69
N VAL A 441 -12.66 36.87 1.64
CA VAL A 441 -13.55 37.93 2.15
C VAL A 441 -12.76 39.01 2.87
N TRP A 442 -11.73 38.62 3.62
CA TRP A 442 -10.89 39.60 4.35
C TRP A 442 -10.11 40.51 3.40
N ILE A 443 -9.43 39.95 2.39
CA ILE A 443 -8.66 40.71 1.42
C ILE A 443 -9.57 41.55 0.54
N SER A 444 -10.68 41.00 0.05
CA SER A 444 -11.64 41.74 -0.76
C SER A 444 -12.21 42.96 -0.01
N THR A 445 -12.57 42.77 1.27
CA THR A 445 -13.06 43.86 2.12
C THR A 445 -12.01 44.94 2.32
N MET A 446 -10.77 44.57 2.60
CA MET A 446 -9.67 45.50 2.80
C MET A 446 -9.40 46.31 1.51
N PHE A 447 -9.33 45.66 0.36
CA PHE A 447 -9.07 46.29 -0.92
C PHE A 447 -10.20 47.26 -1.33
N LEU A 448 -11.45 46.84 -1.24
CA LEU A 448 -12.59 47.70 -1.56
C LEU A 448 -12.67 48.92 -0.67
N GLY A 449 -12.32 48.79 0.62
CA GLY A 449 -12.20 49.93 1.54
C GLY A 449 -11.12 50.93 1.10
N MET A 450 -10.00 50.47 0.53
CA MET A 450 -8.94 51.35 -0.04
C MET A 450 -9.42 52.12 -1.26
N PHE A 451 -10.37 51.60 -2.03
CA PHE A 451 -10.99 52.31 -3.18
C PHE A 451 -12.20 53.15 -2.80
N GLY A 452 -12.49 53.30 -1.50
CA GLY A 452 -13.58 54.13 -1.01
C GLY A 452 -14.98 53.53 -1.15
N VAL A 453 -15.06 52.23 -1.41
CA VAL A 453 -16.32 51.50 -1.39
C VAL A 453 -16.66 51.22 0.07
N THR A 454 -17.70 51.85 0.61
CA THR A 454 -18.20 51.60 1.96
C THR A 454 -18.88 50.24 2.04
N ILE A 455 -18.31 49.33 2.83
CA ILE A 455 -18.79 47.96 3.04
C ILE A 455 -19.21 47.78 4.49
#